data_28387aa13a4b20371fd3e1b9ce72d7b4
#
_entry.id   28387aa13a4b20371fd3e1b9ce72d7b4
#
_cell.length_a   1.000
_cell.length_b   1.000
_cell.length_c   1.000
_cell.angle_alpha   90.00
_cell.angle_beta   90.00
_cell.angle_gamma   90.00
#
_symmetry.space_group_name_H-M   'P 1'
#
loop_
_entity.id
_entity.type
_entity.pdbx_description
1 polymer ?
#
loop_
_entity_poly.entity_id
_entity_poly.type
_entity_poly.pdbx_seq_one_letter_code
_entity_poly.pdbx_strand_id
1 'polypeptide(L)'
;GRDLDEYTALRFVEKTGKRVERCNYLLRNTDAPHLHANIDRRVLGEKAGLECKTASALRLKSYRGGQFPESYYVQCAAYLAVTGWQRWYLAALVLGRAFHIYQITTVENDPRPPWCESSIYAGPEELSALKEFVSRFWEDYVEKDTPPPPDGAESTTAALGADYSGGDGRQVPLLGRTGILEEWDCLQAQRKELQIRQAQIKQTLMQDLGSAGAGICGDWSVQWTQQKRGTLWPEKLRRAYPNIDLGKGMVCKTFR
;
A
#
# COMPACT_ATOMS: atom_id res chain seq x y z
N GLY A 1 13.77 5.07 6.51
CA GLY A 1 13.98 3.74 6.05
C GLY A 1 15.29 3.08 6.46
N ARG A 2 16.42 3.47 5.87
CA ARG A 2 17.69 2.72 5.99
C ARG A 2 18.18 2.52 7.44
N ASP A 3 18.10 3.54 8.29
CA ASP A 3 18.63 3.49 9.67
C ASP A 3 17.89 2.51 10.57
N LEU A 4 16.61 2.27 10.28
CA LEU A 4 15.77 1.35 11.04
C LEU A 4 15.75 -0.08 10.49
N ASP A 5 16.31 -0.30 9.31
CA ASP A 5 16.39 -1.62 8.70
C ASP A 5 17.27 -2.57 9.56
N GLU A 6 18.46 -2.11 9.98
CA GLU A 6 19.33 -2.87 10.87
C GLU A 6 18.65 -3.19 12.22
N TYR A 7 17.98 -2.20 12.80
CA TYR A 7 17.26 -2.38 14.05
C TYR A 7 16.11 -3.40 13.89
N THR A 8 15.37 -3.34 12.78
CA THR A 8 14.28 -4.29 12.47
C THR A 8 14.82 -5.72 12.38
N ALA A 9 15.98 -5.90 11.73
CA ALA A 9 16.63 -7.20 11.64
C ALA A 9 17.15 -7.71 12.98
N LEU A 10 17.75 -6.84 13.82
CA LEU A 10 18.16 -7.22 15.17
C LEU A 10 16.96 -7.68 16.01
N ARG A 11 15.84 -6.98 15.93
CA ARG A 11 14.59 -7.39 16.60
C ARG A 11 14.07 -8.74 16.11
N PHE A 12 14.22 -9.03 14.81
CA PHE A 12 13.90 -10.35 14.26
C PHE A 12 14.80 -11.43 14.86
N VAL A 13 16.12 -11.21 14.91
CA VAL A 13 17.09 -12.13 15.52
C VAL A 13 16.76 -12.39 16.99
N GLU A 14 16.50 -11.34 17.77
CA GLU A 14 16.12 -11.46 19.19
C GLU A 14 14.85 -12.30 19.41
N LYS A 15 13.82 -12.07 18.58
CA LYS A 15 12.54 -12.76 18.72
C LYS A 15 12.58 -14.21 18.25
N THR A 16 13.38 -14.51 17.24
CA THR A 16 13.34 -15.82 16.56
C THR A 16 14.51 -16.73 16.89
N GLY A 17 15.62 -16.16 17.37
CA GLY A 17 16.90 -16.87 17.53
C GLY A 17 17.60 -17.17 16.20
N LYS A 18 17.04 -16.79 15.06
CA LYS A 18 17.61 -17.00 13.73
C LYS A 18 18.72 -15.99 13.45
N ARG A 19 19.82 -16.43 12.85
CA ARG A 19 20.89 -15.56 12.40
C ARG A 19 20.63 -15.11 10.98
N VAL A 20 20.89 -13.83 10.67
CA VAL A 20 20.70 -13.25 9.35
C VAL A 20 21.98 -12.58 8.86
N GLU A 21 22.14 -12.52 7.55
CA GLU A 21 23.26 -11.86 6.89
C GLU A 21 22.76 -10.98 5.76
N ARG A 22 23.32 -9.78 5.59
CA ARG A 22 23.00 -8.87 4.48
C ARG A 22 23.35 -9.46 3.14
N CYS A 23 22.47 -9.27 2.17
CA CYS A 23 22.73 -9.55 0.76
C CYS A 23 23.02 -8.24 0.03
N ASN A 24 24.24 -8.13 -0.52
CA ASN A 24 24.69 -6.94 -1.23
C ASN A 24 24.80 -7.18 -2.74
N TYR A 25 23.93 -8.02 -3.29
CA TYR A 25 23.88 -8.37 -4.70
C TYR A 25 22.45 -8.47 -5.20
N LEU A 26 22.28 -8.17 -6.46
CA LEU A 26 21.02 -8.32 -7.18
C LEU A 26 20.92 -9.76 -7.69
N LEU A 27 19.85 -10.44 -7.33
CA LEU A 27 19.52 -11.78 -7.84
C LEU A 27 18.63 -11.66 -9.08
N ARG A 28 18.77 -12.60 -9.99
CA ARG A 28 17.97 -12.68 -11.20
C ARG A 28 17.46 -14.10 -11.39
N ASN A 29 16.19 -14.23 -11.75
CA ASN A 29 15.64 -15.54 -12.10
C ASN A 29 16.18 -15.99 -13.47
N THR A 30 16.51 -17.28 -13.61
CA THR A 30 17.04 -17.84 -14.85
C THR A 30 15.97 -18.01 -15.93
N ASP A 31 14.74 -18.37 -15.52
CA ASP A 31 13.64 -18.69 -16.41
C ASP A 31 12.81 -17.43 -16.77
N ALA A 32 12.84 -16.43 -15.89
CA ALA A 32 12.22 -15.11 -16.09
C ALA A 32 13.28 -14.01 -15.87
N PRO A 33 14.15 -13.73 -16.85
CA PRO A 33 15.33 -12.86 -16.68
C PRO A 33 14.99 -11.40 -16.37
N HIS A 34 13.74 -10.99 -16.55
CA HIS A 34 13.24 -9.66 -16.18
C HIS A 34 12.86 -9.56 -14.70
N LEU A 35 12.69 -10.71 -14.03
CA LEU A 35 12.37 -10.76 -12.60
C LEU A 35 13.65 -10.73 -11.79
N HIS A 36 13.85 -9.64 -11.06
CA HIS A 36 15.02 -9.40 -10.21
C HIS A 36 14.61 -9.29 -8.75
N ALA A 37 15.53 -9.63 -7.84
CA ALA A 37 15.36 -9.49 -6.41
C ALA A 37 16.57 -8.78 -5.79
N ASN A 38 16.32 -7.65 -5.14
CA ASN A 38 17.27 -7.02 -4.24
C ASN A 38 16.79 -7.32 -2.81
N ILE A 39 17.32 -8.39 -2.23
CA ILE A 39 16.87 -8.89 -0.95
C ILE A 39 17.64 -8.24 0.20
N ASP A 40 16.95 -7.94 1.29
CA ASP A 40 17.58 -7.30 2.44
C ASP A 40 18.57 -8.24 3.11
N ARG A 41 18.10 -9.43 3.50
CA ARG A 41 18.92 -10.42 4.22
C ARG A 41 18.56 -11.86 3.87
N ARG A 42 19.54 -12.75 3.96
CA ARG A 42 19.33 -14.19 4.01
C ARG A 42 19.34 -14.70 5.45
N VAL A 43 18.58 -15.74 5.71
CA VAL A 43 18.61 -16.45 7.00
C VAL A 43 19.66 -17.56 6.94
N LEU A 44 20.58 -17.59 7.89
CA LEU A 44 21.66 -18.56 7.90
C LEU A 44 21.17 -19.93 8.37
N GLY A 45 21.55 -20.97 7.65
CA GLY A 45 21.19 -22.36 7.98
C GLY A 45 19.86 -22.83 7.39
N GLU A 46 19.14 -21.99 6.65
CA GLU A 46 17.93 -22.37 5.94
C GLU A 46 17.81 -21.66 4.58
N LYS A 47 17.01 -22.23 3.67
CA LYS A 47 16.67 -21.58 2.39
C LYS A 47 15.55 -20.56 2.64
N ALA A 48 15.90 -19.46 3.26
CA ALA A 48 14.94 -18.41 3.62
C ALA A 48 15.56 -17.00 3.56
N GLY A 49 14.70 -16.02 3.26
CA GLY A 49 15.04 -14.61 3.29
C GLY A 49 14.28 -13.85 4.38
N LEU A 50 14.76 -12.64 4.65
CA LEU A 50 14.12 -11.68 5.54
C LEU A 50 13.96 -10.34 4.82
N GLU A 51 12.75 -9.84 4.78
CA GLU A 51 12.39 -8.49 4.36
C GLU A 51 12.06 -7.64 5.58
N CYS A 52 12.66 -6.47 5.68
CA CYS A 52 12.48 -5.54 6.80
C CYS A 52 11.63 -4.35 6.37
N LYS A 53 10.55 -4.09 7.08
CA LYS A 53 9.65 -2.96 6.82
C LYS A 53 9.48 -2.09 8.04
N THR A 54 9.42 -0.78 7.82
CA THR A 54 9.06 0.19 8.84
C THR A 54 7.79 0.94 8.44
N ALA A 55 6.88 1.11 9.38
CA ALA A 55 5.63 1.82 9.16
C ALA A 55 5.36 2.84 10.27
N SER A 56 4.67 3.92 9.93
CA SER A 56 4.22 4.89 10.93
C SER A 56 3.17 4.29 11.86
N ALA A 57 3.01 4.84 13.06
CA ALA A 57 2.00 4.44 14.03
C ALA A 57 0.56 4.47 13.47
N LEU A 58 0.30 5.33 12.48
CA LEU A 58 -1.01 5.45 11.82
C LEU A 58 -1.38 4.20 10.99
N ARG A 59 -0.39 3.43 10.56
CA ARG A 59 -0.56 2.20 9.80
C ARG A 59 -0.77 0.93 10.65
N LEU A 60 -0.84 1.06 11.97
CA LEU A 60 -0.98 -0.09 12.88
C LEU A 60 -2.14 -1.02 12.53
N LYS A 61 -3.27 -0.46 12.07
CA LYS A 61 -4.45 -1.25 11.69
C LYS A 61 -4.17 -2.24 10.54
N SER A 62 -3.26 -1.88 9.62
CA SER A 62 -2.88 -2.72 8.49
C SER A 62 -2.04 -3.95 8.86
N TYR A 63 -1.65 -4.07 10.13
CA TYR A 63 -0.79 -5.14 10.65
C TYR A 63 -1.45 -5.96 11.77
N ARG A 64 -2.75 -5.76 12.02
CA ARG A 64 -3.49 -6.52 13.05
C ARG A 64 -4.11 -7.79 12.49
N GLY A 65 -4.32 -8.78 13.39
CA GLY A 65 -5.02 -10.01 13.03
C GLY A 65 -4.28 -10.88 11.99
N GLY A 66 -2.95 -10.82 11.97
CA GLY A 66 -2.13 -11.58 11.02
C GLY A 66 -2.11 -10.98 9.60
N GLN A 67 -2.68 -9.79 9.41
CA GLN A 67 -2.69 -9.08 8.12
C GLN A 67 -1.46 -8.18 7.96
N PHE A 68 -1.12 -7.87 6.71
CA PHE A 68 -0.14 -6.88 6.31
C PHE A 68 -0.43 -6.40 4.88
N PRO A 69 0.16 -5.29 4.41
CA PRO A 69 -0.10 -4.77 3.06
C PRO A 69 0.19 -5.79 1.97
N GLU A 70 -0.74 -5.99 1.05
CA GLU A 70 -0.66 -6.96 -0.05
C GLU A 70 0.59 -6.77 -0.92
N SER A 71 1.02 -5.53 -1.13
CA SER A 71 2.25 -5.20 -1.86
C SER A 71 3.50 -5.86 -1.26
N TYR A 72 3.53 -6.09 0.05
CA TYR A 72 4.64 -6.79 0.71
C TYR A 72 4.56 -8.30 0.51
N TYR A 73 3.34 -8.84 0.40
CA TYR A 73 3.15 -10.22 0.01
C TYR A 73 3.71 -10.48 -1.39
N VAL A 74 3.28 -9.66 -2.36
CA VAL A 74 3.75 -9.76 -3.76
C VAL A 74 5.28 -9.65 -3.83
N GLN A 75 5.88 -8.73 -3.07
CA GLN A 75 7.33 -8.59 -3.00
C GLN A 75 8.01 -9.87 -2.48
N CYS A 76 7.52 -10.45 -1.39
CA CYS A 76 8.07 -11.68 -0.83
C CYS A 76 7.86 -12.89 -1.76
N ALA A 77 6.70 -12.99 -2.41
CA ALA A 77 6.41 -14.02 -3.41
C ALA A 77 7.35 -13.90 -4.63
N ALA A 78 7.61 -12.68 -5.09
CA ALA A 78 8.59 -12.43 -6.16
C ALA A 78 10.00 -12.88 -5.73
N TYR A 79 10.39 -12.64 -4.49
CA TYR A 79 11.67 -13.10 -3.98
C TYR A 79 11.76 -14.62 -3.89
N LEU A 80 10.69 -15.31 -3.50
CA LEU A 80 10.60 -16.77 -3.55
C LEU A 80 10.71 -17.27 -4.98
N ALA A 81 10.04 -16.62 -5.94
CA ALA A 81 10.09 -16.94 -7.35
C ALA A 81 11.49 -16.77 -7.96
N VAL A 82 12.25 -15.75 -7.51
CA VAL A 82 13.63 -15.51 -7.97
C VAL A 82 14.61 -16.50 -7.37
N THR A 83 14.53 -16.73 -6.05
CA THR A 83 15.54 -17.49 -5.31
C THR A 83 15.31 -18.98 -5.34
N GLY A 84 14.07 -19.43 -5.55
CA GLY A 84 13.67 -20.82 -5.33
C GLY A 84 13.79 -21.26 -3.85
N TRP A 85 13.86 -20.30 -2.93
CA TRP A 85 13.89 -20.61 -1.50
C TRP A 85 12.53 -21.04 -0.99
N GLN A 86 12.53 -21.65 0.19
CA GLN A 86 11.31 -22.24 0.75
C GLN A 86 10.49 -21.24 1.57
N ARG A 87 11.12 -20.24 2.17
CA ARG A 87 10.46 -19.29 3.09
C ARG A 87 10.94 -17.88 2.89
N TRP A 88 10.04 -16.94 3.15
CA TRP A 88 10.36 -15.54 3.32
C TRP A 88 9.73 -15.01 4.59
N TYR A 89 10.52 -14.39 5.43
CA TYR A 89 10.03 -13.73 6.62
C TYR A 89 9.87 -12.25 6.33
N LEU A 90 8.74 -11.68 6.72
CA LEU A 90 8.47 -10.26 6.68
C LEU A 90 8.46 -9.75 8.12
N ALA A 91 9.44 -8.92 8.48
CA ALA A 91 9.51 -8.25 9.77
C ALA A 91 9.05 -6.80 9.62
N ALA A 92 7.97 -6.42 10.29
CA ALA A 92 7.37 -5.10 10.21
C ALA A 92 7.46 -4.37 11.56
N LEU A 93 8.24 -3.29 11.61
CA LEU A 93 8.33 -2.39 12.74
C LEU A 93 7.35 -1.23 12.58
N VAL A 94 6.27 -1.23 13.37
CA VAL A 94 5.36 -0.10 13.48
C VAL A 94 5.86 0.83 14.58
N LEU A 95 6.38 1.99 14.17
CA LEU A 95 7.12 2.92 15.02
C LEU A 95 6.37 3.28 16.31
N GLY A 96 7.02 3.02 17.46
CA GLY A 96 6.47 3.32 18.78
C GLY A 96 5.23 2.50 19.18
N ARG A 97 4.88 1.42 18.44
CA ARG A 97 3.64 0.65 18.67
C ARG A 97 3.84 -0.84 18.74
N ALA A 98 4.40 -1.46 17.69
CA ALA A 98 4.43 -2.92 17.58
C ALA A 98 5.56 -3.41 16.67
N PHE A 99 5.89 -4.70 16.83
CA PHE A 99 6.78 -5.43 15.95
C PHE A 99 6.11 -6.75 15.57
N HIS A 100 5.90 -6.94 14.28
CA HIS A 100 5.18 -8.06 13.70
C HIS A 100 6.11 -8.91 12.83
N ILE A 101 5.91 -10.21 12.82
CA ILE A 101 6.63 -11.14 11.93
C ILE A 101 5.61 -12.03 11.25
N TYR A 102 5.76 -12.17 9.93
CA TYR A 102 4.94 -13.02 9.07
C TYR A 102 5.83 -13.97 8.29
N GLN A 103 5.28 -15.11 7.89
CA GLN A 103 5.95 -16.10 7.07
C GLN A 103 5.18 -16.25 5.75
N ILE A 104 5.90 -16.21 4.65
CA ILE A 104 5.43 -16.64 3.33
C ILE A 104 6.24 -17.86 2.94
N THR A 105 5.60 -18.94 2.55
CA THR A 105 6.26 -20.24 2.36
C THR A 105 5.77 -20.95 1.11
N THR A 106 6.69 -21.67 0.45
CA THR A 106 6.37 -22.58 -0.66
C THR A 106 6.15 -24.02 -0.19
N VAL A 107 6.26 -24.27 1.10
CA VAL A 107 6.06 -25.60 1.69
C VAL A 107 4.60 -25.72 2.11
N GLU A 108 3.90 -26.67 1.53
CA GLU A 108 2.51 -26.95 1.88
C GLU A 108 2.40 -27.43 3.34
N ASN A 109 1.39 -26.91 4.05
CA ASN A 109 1.18 -27.19 5.47
C ASN A 109 2.39 -26.86 6.38
N ASP A 110 3.22 -25.91 5.97
CA ASP A 110 4.36 -25.45 6.77
C ASP A 110 3.88 -24.88 8.11
N PRO A 111 4.33 -25.43 9.25
CA PRO A 111 3.82 -25.00 10.54
C PRO A 111 4.19 -23.53 10.82
N ARG A 112 3.21 -22.77 11.26
CA ARG A 112 3.44 -21.38 11.70
C ARG A 112 4.24 -21.38 13.01
N PRO A 113 5.44 -20.78 13.04
CA PRO A 113 6.19 -20.65 14.29
C PRO A 113 5.44 -19.79 15.33
N PRO A 114 5.63 -20.02 16.64
CA PRO A 114 4.88 -19.32 17.69
C PRO A 114 5.15 -17.80 17.74
N TRP A 115 6.29 -17.36 17.24
CA TRP A 115 6.66 -15.94 17.13
C TRP A 115 6.14 -15.27 15.85
N CYS A 116 5.50 -16.01 14.96
CA CYS A 116 4.96 -15.54 13.69
C CYS A 116 3.45 -15.34 13.79
N GLU A 117 2.93 -14.21 13.30
CA GLU A 117 1.50 -13.89 13.39
C GLU A 117 0.66 -14.64 12.36
N SER A 118 1.16 -14.80 11.15
CA SER A 118 0.54 -15.63 10.13
C SER A 118 1.58 -16.33 9.25
N SER A 119 1.19 -17.45 8.66
CA SER A 119 1.94 -18.17 7.63
C SER A 119 1.06 -18.30 6.40
N ILE A 120 1.55 -17.82 5.27
CA ILE A 120 0.81 -17.79 4.00
C ILE A 120 1.53 -18.72 3.02
N TYR A 121 0.79 -19.64 2.43
CA TYR A 121 1.31 -20.52 1.39
C TYR A 121 1.29 -19.82 0.04
N ALA A 122 2.46 -19.73 -0.59
CA ALA A 122 2.65 -19.27 -1.95
C ALA A 122 2.96 -20.49 -2.84
N GLY A 123 1.94 -21.03 -3.46
CA GLY A 123 2.04 -22.26 -4.23
C GLY A 123 2.82 -22.14 -5.54
N PRO A 124 3.25 -23.26 -6.13
CA PRO A 124 4.02 -23.24 -7.38
C PRO A 124 3.24 -22.63 -8.55
N GLU A 125 1.92 -22.81 -8.58
CA GLU A 125 1.05 -22.22 -9.60
C GLU A 125 1.04 -20.70 -9.53
N GLU A 126 0.95 -20.15 -8.31
CA GLU A 126 0.98 -18.72 -8.07
C GLU A 126 2.33 -18.10 -8.46
N LEU A 127 3.44 -18.73 -8.06
CA LEU A 127 4.77 -18.28 -8.43
C LEU A 127 5.03 -18.38 -9.93
N SER A 128 4.46 -19.38 -10.61
CA SER A 128 4.52 -19.51 -12.06
C SER A 128 3.72 -18.40 -12.75
N ALA A 129 2.50 -18.12 -12.27
CA ALA A 129 1.68 -17.04 -12.79
C ALA A 129 2.34 -15.66 -12.60
N LEU A 130 3.03 -15.45 -11.48
CA LEU A 130 3.79 -14.21 -11.25
C LEU A 130 4.94 -14.06 -12.27
N LYS A 131 5.70 -15.12 -12.55
CA LYS A 131 6.77 -15.09 -13.56
C LYS A 131 6.22 -14.80 -14.95
N GLU A 132 5.12 -15.44 -15.32
CA GLU A 132 4.45 -15.24 -16.60
C GLU A 132 3.94 -13.80 -16.74
N PHE A 133 3.32 -13.27 -15.67
CA PHE A 133 2.83 -11.88 -15.65
C PHE A 133 3.99 -10.88 -15.88
N VAL A 134 5.11 -11.05 -15.18
CA VAL A 134 6.28 -10.17 -15.30
C VAL A 134 6.88 -10.27 -16.71
N SER A 135 6.99 -11.47 -17.29
CA SER A 135 7.50 -11.65 -18.63
C SER A 135 6.61 -11.00 -19.68
N ARG A 136 5.29 -11.21 -19.60
CA ARG A 136 4.32 -10.54 -20.49
C ARG A 136 4.37 -9.01 -20.34
N PHE A 137 4.44 -8.51 -19.10
CA PHE A 137 4.55 -7.07 -18.86
C PHE A 137 5.78 -6.49 -19.54
N TRP A 138 6.90 -7.20 -19.44
CA TRP A 138 8.14 -6.78 -20.09
C TRP A 138 8.02 -6.76 -21.62
N GLU A 139 7.54 -7.84 -22.22
CA GLU A 139 7.37 -8.00 -23.66
C GLU A 139 6.35 -7.01 -24.24
N ASP A 140 5.24 -6.79 -23.53
CA ASP A 140 4.14 -5.98 -24.05
C ASP A 140 4.35 -4.48 -23.87
N TYR A 141 5.06 -4.08 -22.83
CA TYR A 141 5.16 -2.66 -22.47
C TYR A 141 6.60 -2.15 -22.48
N VAL A 142 7.54 -2.87 -21.86
CA VAL A 142 8.91 -2.37 -21.74
C VAL A 142 9.67 -2.49 -23.07
N GLU A 143 9.66 -3.64 -23.71
CA GLU A 143 10.34 -3.83 -25.01
C GLU A 143 9.71 -3.03 -26.14
N LYS A 144 8.41 -2.84 -26.10
CA LYS A 144 7.67 -2.07 -27.12
C LYS A 144 7.65 -0.57 -26.84
N ASP A 145 8.25 -0.13 -25.73
CA ASP A 145 8.22 1.27 -25.27
C ASP A 145 6.79 1.85 -25.28
N THR A 146 5.85 1.05 -24.82
CA THR A 146 4.43 1.39 -24.83
C THR A 146 3.92 1.38 -23.39
N PRO A 147 3.36 2.48 -22.89
CA PRO A 147 2.83 2.51 -21.53
C PRO A 147 1.65 1.54 -21.36
N PRO A 148 1.53 0.87 -20.20
CA PRO A 148 0.39 0.01 -19.92
C PRO A 148 -0.91 0.83 -19.89
N PRO A 149 -2.08 0.19 -20.15
CA PRO A 149 -3.36 0.87 -20.07
C PRO A 149 -3.62 1.43 -18.66
N PRO A 150 -4.34 2.56 -18.56
CA PRO A 150 -4.72 3.10 -17.25
C PRO A 150 -5.50 2.09 -16.40
N ASP A 151 -5.09 1.91 -15.15
CA ASP A 151 -5.63 0.95 -14.19
C ASP A 151 -6.44 1.59 -13.05
N GLY A 152 -6.55 2.91 -13.04
CA GLY A 152 -7.21 3.67 -11.98
C GLY A 152 -6.38 3.86 -10.71
N ALA A 153 -5.13 3.39 -10.66
CA ALA A 153 -4.26 3.58 -9.51
C ALA A 153 -3.81 5.03 -9.33
N GLU A 154 -3.57 5.43 -8.07
CA GLU A 154 -3.02 6.76 -7.77
C GLU A 154 -1.63 6.97 -8.39
N SER A 155 -0.81 5.91 -8.45
CA SER A 155 0.50 5.93 -9.10
C SER A 155 0.43 6.23 -10.59
N THR A 156 -0.53 5.63 -11.30
CA THR A 156 -0.77 5.89 -12.73
C THR A 156 -1.26 7.32 -12.94
N THR A 157 -2.17 7.80 -12.09
CA THR A 157 -2.61 9.21 -12.12
C THR A 157 -1.45 10.17 -11.88
N ALA A 158 -0.55 9.85 -10.94
CA ALA A 158 0.62 10.67 -10.65
C ALA A 158 1.63 10.68 -11.82
N ALA A 159 1.86 9.54 -12.46
CA ALA A 159 2.73 9.41 -13.63
C ALA A 159 2.18 10.26 -14.80
N LEU A 160 0.91 10.08 -15.16
CA LEU A 160 0.25 10.89 -16.19
C LEU A 160 0.27 12.40 -15.85
N GLY A 161 0.14 12.75 -14.57
CA GLY A 161 0.25 14.14 -14.13
C GLY A 161 1.67 14.72 -14.21
N ALA A 162 2.70 13.88 -14.18
CA ALA A 162 4.10 14.26 -14.36
C ALA A 162 4.43 14.44 -15.85
N ASP A 163 3.98 13.50 -16.69
CA ASP A 163 4.23 13.51 -18.13
C ASP A 163 3.45 14.63 -18.83
N TYR A 164 2.23 14.85 -18.40
CA TYR A 164 1.35 15.89 -18.93
C TYR A 164 1.16 17.01 -17.90
N SER A 165 1.96 18.05 -17.98
CA SER A 165 2.04 19.15 -16.98
C SER A 165 0.76 20.00 -16.83
N GLY A 166 -0.36 19.58 -17.41
CA GLY A 166 -1.65 20.28 -17.44
C GLY A 166 -1.91 20.98 -18.76
N GLY A 167 -3.15 21.36 -18.97
CA GLY A 167 -3.57 21.93 -20.25
C GLY A 167 -2.91 23.27 -20.56
N ASP A 168 -2.50 23.45 -21.80
CA ASP A 168 -1.98 24.69 -22.37
C ASP A 168 -3.08 25.58 -22.96
N GLY A 169 -4.36 25.25 -22.69
CA GLY A 169 -5.54 25.94 -23.21
C GLY A 169 -6.01 25.49 -24.58
N ARG A 170 -5.28 24.59 -25.26
CA ARG A 170 -5.74 24.04 -26.54
C ARG A 170 -6.88 23.04 -26.31
N GLN A 171 -7.80 23.01 -27.28
CA GLN A 171 -8.86 22.00 -27.34
C GLN A 171 -8.47 20.93 -28.39
N VAL A 172 -8.57 19.66 -28.01
CA VAL A 172 -8.35 18.55 -28.91
C VAL A 172 -9.62 17.70 -29.02
N PRO A 173 -9.98 17.19 -30.22
CA PRO A 173 -11.14 16.33 -30.37
C PRO A 173 -10.85 14.94 -29.76
N LEU A 174 -11.72 14.49 -28.85
CA LEU A 174 -11.67 13.17 -28.25
C LEU A 174 -12.53 12.19 -29.06
N LEU A 175 -12.11 11.92 -30.30
CA LEU A 175 -12.84 11.06 -31.23
C LEU A 175 -12.99 9.63 -30.67
N GLY A 176 -14.21 9.09 -30.72
CA GLY A 176 -14.51 7.73 -30.26
C GLY A 176 -14.57 7.58 -28.72
N ARG A 177 -14.51 8.69 -27.96
CA ARG A 177 -14.54 8.64 -26.49
C ARG A 177 -15.91 8.91 -25.88
N THR A 178 -16.97 9.08 -26.70
CA THR A 178 -18.33 9.38 -26.22
C THR A 178 -18.80 8.35 -25.18
N GLY A 179 -18.64 7.04 -25.44
CA GLY A 179 -19.07 6.00 -24.51
C GLY A 179 -18.36 6.06 -23.13
N ILE A 180 -17.07 6.38 -23.11
CA ILE A 180 -16.30 6.56 -21.84
C ILE A 180 -16.82 7.79 -21.08
N LEU A 181 -17.20 8.86 -21.77
CA LEU A 181 -17.74 10.07 -21.14
C LEU A 181 -19.15 9.82 -20.58
N GLU A 182 -19.99 9.09 -21.30
CA GLU A 182 -21.31 8.67 -20.84
C GLU A 182 -21.21 7.72 -19.61
N GLU A 183 -20.27 6.77 -19.63
CA GLU A 183 -19.98 5.92 -18.48
C GLU A 183 -19.50 6.75 -17.27
N TRP A 184 -18.62 7.72 -17.49
CA TRP A 184 -18.17 8.63 -16.45
C TRP A 184 -19.34 9.36 -15.79
N ASP A 185 -20.25 9.93 -16.58
CA ASP A 185 -21.42 10.65 -16.07
C ASP A 185 -22.36 9.69 -15.29
N CYS A 186 -22.58 8.48 -15.78
CA CYS A 186 -23.35 7.45 -15.08
C CYS A 186 -22.72 7.11 -13.71
N LEU A 187 -21.41 6.88 -13.67
CA LEU A 187 -20.69 6.60 -12.42
C LEU A 187 -20.70 7.79 -11.45
N GLN A 188 -20.66 9.03 -11.94
CA GLN A 188 -20.81 10.22 -11.12
C GLN A 188 -22.22 10.30 -10.49
N ALA A 189 -23.27 9.98 -11.26
CA ALA A 189 -24.63 9.95 -10.74
C ALA A 189 -24.81 8.86 -9.67
N GLN A 190 -24.32 7.66 -9.90
CA GLN A 190 -24.32 6.56 -8.91
C GLN A 190 -23.56 6.93 -7.63
N ARG A 191 -22.40 7.54 -7.77
CA ARG A 191 -21.62 8.01 -6.61
C ARG A 191 -22.41 9.02 -5.78
N LYS A 192 -23.09 9.94 -6.42
CA LYS A 192 -23.92 10.94 -5.74
C LYS A 192 -25.08 10.29 -4.99
N GLU A 193 -25.75 9.32 -5.62
CA GLU A 193 -26.83 8.56 -4.99
C GLU A 193 -26.36 7.77 -3.76
N LEU A 194 -25.22 7.07 -3.87
CA LEU A 194 -24.60 6.36 -2.75
C LEU A 194 -24.19 7.32 -1.62
N GLN A 195 -23.68 8.51 -1.93
CA GLN A 195 -23.37 9.53 -0.94
C GLN A 195 -24.63 10.01 -0.19
N ILE A 196 -25.72 10.21 -0.90
CA ILE A 196 -27.02 10.57 -0.29
C ILE A 196 -27.48 9.45 0.63
N ARG A 197 -27.39 8.19 0.18
CA ARG A 197 -27.80 7.05 1.00
C ARG A 197 -26.92 6.91 2.26
N GLN A 198 -25.62 7.07 2.15
CA GLN A 198 -24.72 7.09 3.31
C GLN A 198 -25.05 8.23 4.28
N ALA A 199 -25.39 9.42 3.77
CA ALA A 199 -25.81 10.54 4.60
C ALA A 199 -27.11 10.24 5.34
N GLN A 200 -28.10 9.61 4.70
CA GLN A 200 -29.37 9.18 5.33
C GLN A 200 -29.11 8.20 6.48
N ILE A 201 -28.29 7.16 6.23
CA ILE A 201 -27.91 6.19 7.26
C ILE A 201 -27.25 6.88 8.44
N LYS A 202 -26.29 7.79 8.16
CA LYS A 202 -25.63 8.57 9.19
C LYS A 202 -26.60 9.42 10.00
N GLN A 203 -27.57 10.08 9.35
CA GLN A 203 -28.60 10.88 10.01
C GLN A 203 -29.48 10.02 10.92
N THR A 204 -29.89 8.83 10.47
CA THR A 204 -30.67 7.89 11.29
C THR A 204 -29.88 7.51 12.54
N LEU A 205 -28.62 7.10 12.40
CA LEU A 205 -27.76 6.77 13.55
C LEU A 205 -27.54 7.96 14.50
N MET A 206 -27.46 9.18 13.96
CA MET A 206 -27.37 10.41 14.78
C MET A 206 -28.67 10.66 15.57
N GLN A 207 -29.85 10.38 14.99
CA GLN A 207 -31.13 10.46 15.68
C GLN A 207 -31.23 9.41 16.78
N ASP A 208 -30.81 8.15 16.49
CA ASP A 208 -30.83 7.07 17.47
C ASP A 208 -29.87 7.33 18.65
N LEU A 209 -28.72 7.93 18.40
CA LEU A 209 -27.75 8.31 19.42
C LEU A 209 -28.25 9.48 20.28
N GLY A 210 -29.03 10.39 19.74
CA GLY A 210 -29.48 11.59 20.43
C GLY A 210 -28.33 12.40 21.02
N SER A 211 -28.29 12.52 22.35
CA SER A 211 -27.22 13.21 23.09
C SER A 211 -26.05 12.29 23.47
N ALA A 212 -26.13 10.99 23.17
CA ALA A 212 -25.05 10.04 23.49
C ALA A 212 -23.87 10.22 22.53
N GLY A 213 -22.65 10.14 23.05
CA GLY A 213 -21.42 10.22 22.27
C GLY A 213 -21.03 8.91 21.57
N ALA A 214 -21.65 7.79 21.93
CA ALA A 214 -21.40 6.48 21.33
C ALA A 214 -22.60 5.53 21.45
N GLY A 215 -22.70 4.57 20.52
CA GLY A 215 -23.67 3.49 20.52
C GLY A 215 -23.03 2.17 20.11
N ILE A 216 -23.59 1.05 20.57
CA ILE A 216 -23.12 -0.30 20.26
C ILE A 216 -24.32 -1.09 19.72
N CYS A 217 -24.08 -1.84 18.63
CA CYS A 217 -25.06 -2.77 18.07
C CYS A 217 -24.31 -4.01 17.56
N GLY A 218 -24.45 -5.15 18.25
CA GLY A 218 -23.64 -6.35 18.00
C GLY A 218 -22.15 -6.04 18.07
N ASP A 219 -21.41 -6.37 17.02
CA ASP A 219 -19.97 -6.11 16.90
C ASP A 219 -19.63 -4.68 16.43
N TRP A 220 -20.64 -3.85 16.19
CA TRP A 220 -20.47 -2.48 15.69
C TRP A 220 -20.45 -1.46 16.81
N SER A 221 -19.48 -0.55 16.76
CA SER A 221 -19.42 0.62 17.65
C SER A 221 -19.45 1.88 16.79
N VAL A 222 -20.40 2.76 17.08
CA VAL A 222 -20.57 4.05 16.42
C VAL A 222 -20.22 5.15 17.41
N GLN A 223 -19.31 6.05 17.03
CA GLN A 223 -18.93 7.21 17.83
C GLN A 223 -19.32 8.50 17.12
N TRP A 224 -19.99 9.38 17.83
CA TRP A 224 -20.31 10.72 17.36
C TRP A 224 -19.76 11.76 18.33
N THR A 225 -18.57 12.26 18.01
CA THR A 225 -17.91 13.29 18.82
C THR A 225 -17.83 14.59 18.04
N GLN A 226 -18.14 15.70 18.69
CA GLN A 226 -17.98 17.02 18.12
C GLN A 226 -16.49 17.39 18.14
N GLN A 227 -15.82 17.32 16.98
CA GLN A 227 -14.45 17.82 16.86
C GLN A 227 -14.49 19.32 16.52
N LYS A 228 -14.05 20.14 17.44
CA LYS A 228 -13.76 21.55 17.15
C LYS A 228 -12.41 21.59 16.39
N ARG A 229 -12.46 21.57 15.08
CA ARG A 229 -11.28 21.91 14.27
C ARG A 229 -11.09 23.41 14.28
N GLY A 230 -10.07 23.89 14.99
CA GLY A 230 -9.63 25.26 14.84
C GLY A 230 -9.06 25.43 13.42
N THR A 231 -9.78 26.13 12.54
CA THR A 231 -9.23 26.50 11.25
C THR A 231 -8.29 27.68 11.48
N LEU A 232 -7.00 27.45 11.32
CA LEU A 232 -6.00 28.52 11.28
C LEU A 232 -6.15 29.23 9.93
N TRP A 233 -6.78 30.41 9.96
CA TRP A 233 -6.91 31.24 8.77
C TRP A 233 -5.54 31.85 8.44
N PRO A 234 -5.04 31.75 7.20
CA PRO A 234 -3.76 32.34 6.80
C PRO A 234 -3.63 33.81 7.15
N GLU A 235 -4.74 34.57 7.07
CA GLU A 235 -4.80 35.98 7.47
C GLU A 235 -4.59 36.22 8.97
N LYS A 236 -5.13 35.35 9.83
CA LYS A 236 -4.90 35.43 11.29
C LYS A 236 -3.46 35.08 11.64
N LEU A 237 -2.88 34.09 10.93
CA LEU A 237 -1.45 33.72 11.06
C LEU A 237 -0.55 34.89 10.61
N ARG A 238 -0.83 35.52 9.47
CA ARG A 238 -0.06 36.66 8.99
C ARG A 238 -0.12 37.85 9.94
N ARG A 239 -1.28 38.10 10.59
CA ARG A 239 -1.42 39.17 11.60
C ARG A 239 -0.65 38.83 12.89
N ALA A 240 -0.69 37.59 13.33
CA ALA A 240 -0.02 37.16 14.56
C ALA A 240 1.50 37.04 14.40
N TYR A 241 1.96 36.68 13.19
CA TYR A 241 3.37 36.42 12.88
C TYR A 241 3.77 37.06 11.54
N PRO A 242 3.88 38.38 11.47
CA PRO A 242 4.11 39.11 10.22
C PRO A 242 5.45 38.80 9.55
N ASN A 243 6.41 38.27 10.29
CA ASN A 243 7.75 37.94 9.80
C ASN A 243 7.95 36.48 9.35
N ILE A 244 6.87 35.67 9.37
CA ILE A 244 6.92 34.31 8.86
C ILE A 244 6.44 34.29 7.41
N ASP A 245 7.31 33.87 6.50
CA ASP A 245 6.90 33.58 5.12
C ASP A 245 6.10 32.27 5.09
N LEU A 246 4.78 32.40 4.90
CA LEU A 246 3.86 31.27 4.81
C LEU A 246 3.87 30.59 3.44
N GLY A 247 4.76 31.03 2.53
CA GLY A 247 4.83 30.52 1.17
C GLY A 247 3.62 30.93 0.29
N LYS A 248 3.77 30.78 -1.01
CA LYS A 248 2.64 30.84 -1.96
C LYS A 248 1.84 29.55 -1.80
N GLY A 249 0.55 29.66 -1.49
CA GLY A 249 -0.34 28.52 -1.28
C GLY A 249 -0.19 27.45 -2.38
N MET A 250 -0.28 26.18 -2.01
CA MET A 250 -0.26 25.08 -2.97
C MET A 250 -1.37 25.25 -4.00
N VAL A 251 -1.01 25.25 -5.28
CA VAL A 251 -1.97 25.20 -6.37
C VAL A 251 -2.54 23.78 -6.42
N CYS A 252 -3.75 23.58 -5.89
CA CYS A 252 -4.47 22.32 -6.08
C CYS A 252 -4.98 22.23 -7.51
N LYS A 253 -4.45 21.32 -8.29
CA LYS A 253 -5.04 20.95 -9.59
C LYS A 253 -6.32 20.15 -9.32
N THR A 254 -7.47 20.70 -9.66
CA THR A 254 -8.75 19.97 -9.64
C THR A 254 -9.14 19.59 -11.05
N PHE A 255 -9.36 18.29 -11.25
CA PHE A 255 -10.06 17.79 -12.44
C PHE A 255 -11.56 18.10 -12.23
N ARG A 256 -12.17 18.85 -13.14
CA ARG A 256 -13.60 19.15 -13.20
C ARG A 256 -14.19 18.58 -14.46
#